data_8954df8268b3726fba896de19e42139b
#
_entry.id   8954df8268b3726fba896de19e42139b
#
_cell.length_a   1.000
_cell.length_b   1.000
_cell.length_c   1.000
_cell.angle_alpha   90.00
_cell.angle_beta   90.00
_cell.angle_gamma   90.00
#
_symmetry.space_group_name_H-M   'P 1'
#
loop_
_entity.id
_entity.type
_entity.pdbx_description
1 polymer ?
#
loop_
_entity_poly.entity_id
_entity_poly.type
_entity_poly.pdbx_seq_one_letter_code
_entity_poly.pdbx_strand_id
1 'polypeptide(L)'
;MIRSDWGEWLPRAVESADPDTVAVWYLGCNGFILKGSGGTTVAIDPYLGTGDPPRTIRMIPVPFDPDDIEEMDAVFATHEHTDHTHGPSQAPILASTGASFYAPDDSLSVALDTEEWP
;
A
#
# COMPACT_ATOMS: atom_id res chain seq x y z
N MET A 1 -6.14 9.17 -10.43
CA MET A 1 -6.82 8.14 -9.62
C MET A 1 -6.31 6.76 -10.02
N ILE A 2 -5.91 5.96 -9.04
CA ILE A 2 -5.45 4.60 -9.29
C ILE A 2 -6.64 3.66 -9.39
N ARG A 3 -6.66 2.85 -10.45
CA ARG A 3 -7.68 1.84 -10.67
C ARG A 3 -7.05 0.47 -10.73
N SER A 4 -7.65 -0.51 -10.05
CA SER A 4 -7.15 -1.87 -10.07
C SER A 4 -7.58 -2.61 -11.32
N ASP A 5 -6.75 -3.61 -11.68
CA ASP A 5 -7.08 -4.54 -12.76
C ASP A 5 -7.96 -5.69 -12.28
N TRP A 6 -8.02 -5.91 -10.96
CA TRP A 6 -8.70 -7.06 -10.36
C TRP A 6 -9.92 -6.70 -9.49
N GLY A 7 -10.35 -5.43 -9.51
CA GLY A 7 -11.48 -4.98 -8.68
C GLY A 7 -11.18 -5.10 -7.19
N GLU A 8 -12.17 -5.56 -6.42
CA GLU A 8 -12.09 -5.61 -4.96
C GLU A 8 -11.62 -6.97 -4.40
N TRP A 9 -11.12 -7.85 -5.26
CA TRP A 9 -10.75 -9.20 -4.82
C TRP A 9 -9.74 -9.20 -3.68
N LEU A 10 -8.64 -8.45 -3.82
CA LEU A 10 -7.56 -8.47 -2.84
C LEU A 10 -7.98 -7.82 -1.50
N PRO A 11 -8.61 -6.63 -1.49
CA PRO A 11 -9.11 -6.08 -0.22
C PRO A 11 -10.05 -7.04 0.52
N ARG A 12 -10.93 -7.73 -0.19
CA ARG A 12 -11.84 -8.69 0.43
C ARG A 12 -11.10 -9.93 0.95
N ALA A 13 -10.09 -10.39 0.22
CA ALA A 13 -9.28 -11.52 0.66
C ALA A 13 -8.51 -11.18 1.95
N VAL A 14 -7.96 -9.98 2.03
CA VAL A 14 -7.26 -9.51 3.24
C VAL A 14 -8.23 -9.41 4.42
N GLU A 15 -9.38 -8.77 4.19
CA GLU A 15 -10.38 -8.58 5.24
C GLU A 15 -10.89 -9.91 5.81
N SER A 16 -11.15 -10.88 4.95
CA SER A 16 -11.72 -12.17 5.36
C SER A 16 -10.69 -13.19 5.85
N ALA A 17 -9.39 -12.93 5.68
CA ALA A 17 -8.36 -13.87 6.08
C ALA A 17 -8.31 -14.02 7.61
N ASP A 18 -8.15 -15.28 8.05
CA ASP A 18 -8.03 -15.63 9.48
C ASP A 18 -6.86 -16.61 9.64
N PRO A 19 -5.61 -16.12 9.50
CA PRO A 19 -4.46 -17.01 9.51
C PRO A 19 -4.12 -17.52 10.92
N ASP A 20 -3.60 -18.74 10.99
CA ASP A 20 -3.10 -19.30 12.26
C ASP A 20 -1.82 -18.61 12.73
N THR A 21 -1.00 -18.17 11.81
CA THR A 21 0.24 -17.44 12.11
C THR A 21 0.26 -16.11 11.39
N VAL A 22 0.66 -16.09 10.10
CA VAL A 22 0.67 -14.87 9.30
C VAL A 22 0.30 -15.20 7.85
N ALA A 23 -0.53 -14.35 7.25
CA ALA A 23 -0.81 -14.36 5.83
C ALA A 23 -0.01 -13.24 5.17
N VAL A 24 0.52 -13.50 3.98
CA VAL A 24 1.33 -12.55 3.23
C VAL A 24 0.79 -12.47 1.81
N TRP A 25 0.54 -11.24 1.34
CA TRP A 25 0.15 -10.99 -0.04
C TRP A 25 1.22 -10.14 -0.71
N TYR A 26 1.74 -10.63 -1.82
CA TYR A 26 2.68 -9.86 -2.63
C TYR A 26 1.89 -8.96 -3.57
N LEU A 27 2.19 -7.65 -3.54
CA LEU A 27 1.43 -6.65 -4.31
C LEU A 27 2.05 -6.34 -5.68
N GLY A 28 3.17 -6.98 -5.96
CA GLY A 28 3.97 -6.60 -7.11
C GLY A 28 4.96 -5.49 -6.74
N CYS A 29 5.90 -5.24 -7.63
CA CYS A 29 7.01 -4.32 -7.37
C CYS A 29 7.71 -4.72 -6.06
N ASN A 30 7.66 -3.89 -5.03
CA ASN A 30 8.31 -4.19 -3.75
C ASN A 30 7.33 -4.31 -2.58
N GLY A 31 6.03 -4.32 -2.86
CA GLY A 31 5.02 -4.20 -1.83
C GLY A 31 4.47 -5.51 -1.31
N PHE A 32 4.11 -5.49 -0.02
CA PHE A 32 3.49 -6.64 0.66
C PHE A 32 2.42 -6.15 1.62
N ILE A 33 1.38 -6.97 1.80
CA ILE A 33 0.47 -6.85 2.94
C ILE A 33 0.67 -8.10 3.79
N LEU A 34 0.73 -7.91 5.11
CA LEU A 34 0.84 -8.99 6.09
C LEU A 34 -0.29 -8.89 7.09
N LYS A 35 -0.89 -10.02 7.43
CA LYS A 35 -1.94 -10.09 8.45
C LYS A 35 -1.60 -11.21 9.43
N GLY A 36 -1.54 -10.86 10.71
CA GLY A 36 -1.24 -11.81 11.78
C GLY A 36 -2.48 -12.52 12.30
N SER A 37 -2.26 -13.52 13.17
CA SER A 37 -3.32 -14.33 13.73
C SER A 37 -4.30 -13.54 14.62
N GLY A 38 -3.89 -12.40 15.14
CA GLY A 38 -4.75 -11.52 15.93
C GLY A 38 -5.53 -10.50 15.08
N GLY A 39 -5.35 -10.50 13.76
CA GLY A 39 -6.03 -9.59 12.86
C GLY A 39 -5.24 -8.34 12.51
N THR A 40 -4.12 -8.07 13.19
CA THR A 40 -3.27 -6.91 12.87
C THR A 40 -2.78 -7.00 11.44
N THR A 41 -3.03 -5.95 10.66
CA THR A 41 -2.74 -5.90 9.23
C THR A 41 -1.82 -4.72 8.95
N VAL A 42 -0.72 -4.99 8.25
CA VAL A 42 0.26 -3.96 7.89
C VAL A 42 0.61 -4.07 6.41
N ALA A 43 0.98 -2.95 5.81
CA ALA A 43 1.49 -2.90 4.44
C ALA A 43 2.90 -2.34 4.46
N ILE A 44 3.76 -2.91 3.62
CA ILE A 44 5.14 -2.47 3.44
C ILE A 44 5.32 -2.07 1.98
N ASP A 45 5.74 -0.83 1.74
CA ASP A 45 5.98 -0.27 0.40
C ASP A 45 4.84 -0.53 -0.59
N PRO A 46 3.57 -0.31 -0.22
CA PRO A 46 2.48 -0.55 -1.18
C PRO A 46 2.55 0.48 -2.30
N TYR A 47 2.91 0.00 -3.49
CA TYR A 47 2.98 0.81 -4.70
C TYR A 47 1.99 0.29 -5.72
N LEU A 48 1.01 1.12 -6.08
CA LEU A 48 -0.07 0.78 -7.00
C LEU A 48 -0.03 1.64 -8.27
N GLY A 49 1.06 2.38 -8.45
CA GLY A 49 1.25 3.21 -9.63
C GLY A 49 1.68 2.40 -10.85
N THR A 50 1.67 3.04 -12.00
CA THR A 50 2.00 2.42 -13.28
C THR A 50 3.41 2.73 -13.76
N GLY A 51 4.19 3.41 -12.96
CA GLY A 51 5.55 3.79 -13.28
C GLY A 51 5.66 5.24 -13.74
N ASP A 52 6.80 5.55 -14.33
CA ASP A 52 7.12 6.87 -14.88
C ASP A 52 7.61 6.68 -16.32
N PRO A 53 6.69 6.45 -17.28
CA PRO A 53 7.07 6.20 -18.65
C PRO A 53 7.82 7.39 -19.26
N PRO A 54 8.83 7.15 -20.14
CA PRO A 54 9.28 5.84 -20.59
C PRO A 54 10.35 5.17 -19.73
N ARG A 55 10.75 5.80 -18.62
CA ARG A 55 11.83 5.28 -17.77
C ARG A 55 11.46 3.99 -17.06
N THR A 56 10.27 3.96 -16.47
CA THR A 56 9.77 2.80 -15.74
C THR A 56 8.33 2.56 -16.13
N ILE A 57 7.97 1.28 -16.26
CA ILE A 57 6.62 0.87 -16.60
C ILE A 57 6.26 -0.32 -15.71
N ARG A 58 5.07 -0.27 -15.12
CA ARG A 58 4.58 -1.42 -14.33
C ARG A 58 4.22 -2.55 -15.30
N MET A 59 4.81 -3.72 -15.09
CA MET A 59 4.64 -4.88 -15.97
C MET A 59 3.61 -5.89 -15.45
N ILE A 60 3.07 -5.67 -14.26
CA ILE A 60 2.13 -6.58 -13.63
C ILE A 60 0.84 -5.84 -13.28
N PRO A 61 -0.29 -6.54 -13.11
CA PRO A 61 -1.55 -5.88 -12.80
C PRO A 61 -1.50 -5.05 -11.52
N VAL A 62 -2.28 -3.98 -11.47
CA VAL A 62 -2.52 -3.23 -10.23
C VAL A 62 -3.52 -4.05 -9.40
N PRO A 63 -3.15 -4.52 -8.20
CA PRO A 63 -3.95 -5.53 -7.49
C PRO A 63 -5.20 -5.00 -6.82
N PHE A 64 -5.24 -3.71 -6.42
CA PHE A 64 -6.43 -3.11 -5.83
C PHE A 64 -6.40 -1.59 -5.91
N ASP A 65 -7.57 -0.99 -5.83
CA ASP A 65 -7.69 0.46 -5.66
C ASP A 65 -7.40 0.79 -4.19
N PRO A 66 -6.53 1.78 -3.90
CA PRO A 66 -6.17 2.07 -2.50
C PRO A 66 -7.36 2.49 -1.64
N ASP A 67 -8.42 3.02 -2.25
CA ASP A 67 -9.64 3.40 -1.55
C ASP A 67 -10.46 2.20 -1.09
N ASP A 68 -10.24 1.02 -1.64
CA ASP A 68 -11.03 -0.17 -1.36
C ASP A 68 -10.55 -0.95 -0.14
N ILE A 69 -9.36 -0.64 0.39
CA ILE A 69 -8.87 -1.32 1.59
C ILE A 69 -9.56 -0.74 2.82
N GLU A 70 -10.14 -1.59 3.66
CA GLU A 70 -10.90 -1.15 4.82
C GLU A 70 -10.20 -1.41 6.14
N GLU A 71 -9.30 -2.37 6.18
CA GLU A 71 -8.58 -2.75 7.38
C GLU A 71 -7.08 -2.60 7.17
N MET A 72 -6.47 -1.68 7.88
CA MET A 72 -5.02 -1.49 7.89
C MET A 72 -4.64 -0.80 9.19
N ASP A 73 -3.68 -1.36 9.91
CA ASP A 73 -3.20 -0.79 11.17
C ASP A 73 -1.98 0.09 10.96
N ALA A 74 -1.13 -0.25 10.02
CA ALA A 74 0.07 0.52 9.73
C ALA A 74 0.51 0.36 8.28
N VAL A 75 1.11 1.43 7.76
CA VAL A 75 1.78 1.42 6.46
C VAL A 75 3.24 1.80 6.69
N PHE A 76 4.14 1.00 6.17
CA PHE A 76 5.58 1.23 6.27
C PHE A 76 6.16 1.54 4.89
N ALA A 77 7.01 2.56 4.82
CA ALA A 77 7.85 2.79 3.65
C ALA A 77 9.31 2.59 4.06
N THR A 78 10.06 1.87 3.23
CA THR A 78 11.46 1.55 3.57
C THR A 78 12.42 2.67 3.19
N HIS A 79 12.11 3.41 2.14
CA HIS A 79 12.93 4.55 1.71
C HIS A 79 12.11 5.47 0.78
N GLU A 80 12.72 6.60 0.37
CA GLU A 80 12.03 7.69 -0.31
C GLU A 80 11.79 7.50 -1.81
N HIS A 81 12.33 6.45 -2.43
CA HIS A 81 12.11 6.22 -3.87
C HIS A 81 10.61 6.10 -4.17
N THR A 82 10.21 6.55 -5.34
CA THR A 82 8.79 6.67 -5.72
C THR A 82 8.03 5.35 -5.65
N ASP A 83 8.67 4.23 -5.96
CA ASP A 83 8.05 2.90 -5.89
C ASP A 83 7.99 2.31 -4.48
N HIS A 84 8.41 3.07 -3.48
CA HIS A 84 8.36 2.72 -2.06
C HIS A 84 7.57 3.74 -1.24
N THR A 85 7.76 5.04 -1.51
CA THR A 85 7.00 6.12 -0.89
C THR A 85 6.20 6.82 -1.99
N HIS A 86 4.90 6.55 -2.04
CA HIS A 86 4.05 7.00 -3.14
C HIS A 86 2.71 7.48 -2.61
N GLY A 87 2.51 8.81 -2.66
CA GLY A 87 1.30 9.44 -2.16
C GLY A 87 0.01 8.88 -2.73
N PRO A 88 -0.13 8.79 -4.07
CA PRO A 88 -1.37 8.27 -4.67
C PRO A 88 -1.71 6.85 -4.26
N SER A 89 -0.72 6.01 -3.91
CA SER A 89 -0.96 4.64 -3.43
C SER A 89 -1.26 4.60 -1.94
N GLN A 90 -0.56 5.39 -1.14
CA GLN A 90 -0.50 5.24 0.31
C GLN A 90 -1.42 6.20 1.06
N ALA A 91 -1.53 7.44 0.62
CA ALA A 91 -2.37 8.41 1.29
C ALA A 91 -3.85 8.00 1.35
N PRO A 92 -4.46 7.46 0.29
CA PRO A 92 -5.83 6.98 0.38
C PRO A 92 -6.02 5.83 1.37
N ILE A 93 -5.02 4.94 1.51
CA ILE A 93 -5.07 3.88 2.52
C ILE A 93 -5.12 4.48 3.92
N LEU A 94 -4.25 5.45 4.20
CA LEU A 94 -4.23 6.11 5.51
C LEU A 94 -5.53 6.85 5.78
N ALA A 95 -6.06 7.53 4.77
CA ALA A 95 -7.29 8.30 4.91
C ALA A 95 -8.51 7.40 5.18
N SER A 96 -8.61 6.26 4.50
CA SER A 96 -9.78 5.38 4.62
C SER A 96 -9.72 4.47 5.84
N THR A 97 -8.53 4.13 6.33
CA THR A 97 -8.36 3.16 7.43
C THR A 97 -7.97 3.78 8.76
N GLY A 98 -7.43 4.99 8.75
CA GLY A 98 -6.83 5.58 9.95
C GLY A 98 -5.50 4.97 10.35
N ALA A 99 -4.87 4.20 9.47
CA ALA A 99 -3.59 3.57 9.75
C ALA A 99 -2.49 4.60 10.04
N SER A 100 -1.52 4.20 10.84
CA SER A 100 -0.32 5.01 11.10
C SER A 100 0.71 4.79 9.98
N PHE A 101 1.45 5.85 9.65
CA PHE A 101 2.51 5.78 8.64
C PHE A 101 3.87 5.81 9.32
N TYR A 102 4.70 4.83 9.04
CA TYR A 102 6.05 4.71 9.59
C TYR A 102 7.06 4.69 8.45
N ALA A 103 8.05 5.58 8.52
CA ALA A 103 9.04 5.68 7.46
C ALA A 103 10.30 6.38 7.98
N PRO A 104 11.45 6.22 7.29
CA PRO A 104 12.64 7.01 7.57
C PRO A 104 12.40 8.50 7.31
N ASP A 105 13.28 9.34 7.84
CA ASP A 105 13.16 10.80 7.74
C ASP A 105 13.03 11.28 6.28
N ASP A 106 13.77 10.70 5.34
CA ASP A 106 13.71 11.09 3.94
C ASP A 106 12.33 10.83 3.33
N SER A 107 11.72 9.70 3.68
CA SER A 107 10.35 9.38 3.25
C SER A 107 9.33 10.32 3.88
N LEU A 108 9.49 10.64 5.16
CA LEU A 108 8.62 11.58 5.85
C LEU A 108 8.72 12.97 5.26
N SER A 109 9.91 13.39 4.86
CA SER A 109 10.11 14.68 4.17
C SER A 109 9.36 14.73 2.84
N VAL A 110 9.42 13.66 2.05
CA VAL A 110 8.65 13.56 0.81
C VAL A 110 7.16 13.64 1.08
N ALA A 111 6.67 12.93 2.08
CA ALA A 111 5.26 12.95 2.44
C ALA A 111 4.80 14.34 2.89
N LEU A 112 5.60 15.03 3.71
CA LEU A 112 5.25 16.37 4.19
C LEU A 112 5.29 17.44 3.11
N ASP A 113 6.06 17.22 2.03
CA ASP A 113 6.17 18.17 0.92
C ASP A 113 5.03 18.07 -0.09
N THR A 114 4.11 17.14 0.11
CA THR A 114 2.97 16.94 -0.79
C THR A 114 1.65 17.18 -0.06
N GLU A 115 0.61 17.54 -0.82
CA GLU A 115 -0.74 17.74 -0.28
C GLU A 115 -1.57 16.45 -0.28
N GLU A 116 -1.03 15.36 -0.77
CA GLU A 116 -1.74 14.08 -0.93
C GLU A 116 -1.93 13.34 0.40
N TRP A 117 -1.05 13.57 1.36
CA TRP A 117 -1.04 12.83 2.62
C TRP A 117 -1.98 13.47 3.66
N PRO A 118 -2.69 12.64 4.41
CA PRO A 118 -3.56 13.14 5.50
C PRO A 118 -2.80 13.73 6.68
#